data_77f1289803923248fe33620e4242655b
#
_entry.id   77f1289803923248fe33620e4242655b
#
_cell.length_a   1.000
_cell.length_b   1.000
_cell.length_c   1.000
_cell.angle_alpha   90.00
_cell.angle_beta   90.00
_cell.angle_gamma   90.00
#
_symmetry.space_group_name_H-M   'P 1'
#
loop_
_entity.id
_entity.type
_entity.pdbx_description
1 polymer ?
#
loop_
_entity_poly.entity_id
_entity_poly.type
_entity_poly.pdbx_seq_one_letter_code
_entity_poly.pdbx_strand_id
1 'polypeptide(L)'
;KARLDVYVKDSDKVFDIEIQNNSGISLPKRMRYYQSMVDMDSLLKGQDYSELKESFIIFICQYDAFEEGLPCYTFKNLCLQNKNTELCDETTKIIFNSTAYNKEKNLEISAFLKYIKTKVPTSNLTDKINNMVEEQKENDKFRTEYLSMNLHDRDITRKAFTEGREEGIEQGISQGAELTKIETAKNAIKMGLSTQ
;
A
#
# COMPACT_ATOMS: atom_id res chain seq x y z
N LYS A 1 -11.33 8.57 7.28
CA LYS A 1 -11.96 8.05 6.05
C LYS A 1 -10.82 7.90 5.02
N ALA A 2 -10.56 6.70 4.52
CA ALA A 2 -9.55 6.52 3.48
C ALA A 2 -10.02 7.25 2.21
N ARG A 3 -9.07 7.85 1.48
CA ARG A 3 -9.29 8.53 0.21
C ARG A 3 -8.64 7.66 -0.86
N LEU A 4 -9.37 7.38 -1.93
CA LEU A 4 -8.85 6.70 -3.12
C LEU A 4 -8.12 7.72 -3.99
N ASP A 5 -6.95 7.35 -4.54
CA ASP A 5 -6.14 8.26 -5.36
C ASP A 5 -6.84 8.53 -6.70
N VAL A 6 -7.23 7.47 -7.40
CA VAL A 6 -7.98 7.55 -8.66
C VAL A 6 -9.10 6.51 -8.66
N TYR A 7 -10.33 6.97 -8.66
CA TYR A 7 -11.52 6.12 -8.68
C TYR A 7 -12.32 6.38 -9.95
N VAL A 8 -12.46 5.35 -10.79
CA VAL A 8 -13.13 5.43 -12.08
C VAL A 8 -14.28 4.43 -12.14
N LYS A 9 -15.46 4.90 -12.48
CA LYS A 9 -16.63 4.06 -12.78
C LYS A 9 -16.89 4.09 -14.28
N ASP A 10 -16.95 2.92 -14.88
CA ASP A 10 -17.48 2.70 -16.23
C ASP A 10 -18.86 2.01 -16.13
N SER A 11 -19.50 1.71 -17.26
CA SER A 11 -20.86 1.14 -17.30
C SER A 11 -21.01 -0.11 -16.41
N ASP A 12 -20.07 -1.03 -16.48
CA ASP A 12 -20.09 -2.34 -15.83
C ASP A 12 -18.83 -2.64 -15.00
N LYS A 13 -17.87 -1.69 -14.93
CA LYS A 13 -16.59 -1.86 -14.25
C LYS A 13 -16.26 -0.71 -13.32
N VAL A 14 -15.51 -1.04 -12.26
CA VAL A 14 -14.99 -0.06 -11.32
C VAL A 14 -13.50 -0.26 -11.15
N PHE A 15 -12.74 0.82 -11.22
CA PHE A 15 -11.29 0.81 -11.06
C PHE A 15 -10.90 1.72 -9.89
N ASP A 16 -10.12 1.17 -8.98
CA ASP A 16 -9.42 1.92 -7.95
C ASP A 16 -7.91 1.80 -8.21
N ILE A 17 -7.26 2.94 -8.48
CA ILE A 17 -5.84 2.97 -8.87
C ILE A 17 -5.07 3.79 -7.85
N GLU A 18 -4.08 3.18 -7.22
CA GLU A 18 -3.27 3.74 -6.16
C GLU A 18 -1.77 3.73 -6.54
N ILE A 19 -1.04 4.79 -6.23
CA ILE A 19 0.41 4.84 -6.39
C ILE A 19 1.09 4.69 -5.02
N GLN A 20 1.93 3.65 -4.88
CA GLN A 20 2.58 3.31 -3.62
C GLN A 20 4.11 3.46 -3.70
N ASN A 21 4.64 4.42 -2.96
CA ASN A 21 6.07 4.72 -2.96
C ASN A 21 6.87 3.92 -1.91
N ASN A 22 6.25 3.61 -0.77
CA ASN A 22 6.91 3.01 0.38
C ASN A 22 6.45 1.57 0.64
N SER A 23 7.39 0.68 0.98
CA SER A 23 7.16 -0.75 1.26
C SER A 23 6.61 -1.05 2.67
N GLY A 24 6.53 -0.07 3.57
CA GLY A 24 6.26 -0.31 5.00
C GLY A 24 4.82 -0.65 5.39
N ILE A 25 3.87 -0.73 4.44
CA ILE A 25 2.46 -0.92 4.75
C ILE A 25 2.00 -2.28 4.23
N SER A 26 1.15 -2.98 5.00
CA SER A 26 0.54 -4.26 4.60
C SER A 26 -0.34 -4.10 3.36
N LEU A 27 0.27 -4.10 2.17
CA LEU A 27 -0.36 -3.90 0.87
C LEU A 27 -1.57 -4.82 0.64
N PRO A 28 -1.48 -6.16 0.87
CA PRO A 28 -2.62 -7.05 0.64
C PRO A 28 -3.84 -6.73 1.52
N LYS A 29 -3.60 -6.28 2.77
CA LYS A 29 -4.69 -5.89 3.66
C LYS A 29 -5.33 -4.56 3.25
N ARG A 30 -4.54 -3.62 2.72
CA ARG A 30 -5.07 -2.36 2.14
C ARG A 30 -5.94 -2.65 0.93
N MET A 31 -5.47 -3.50 0.00
CA MET A 31 -6.26 -3.88 -1.17
C MET A 31 -7.61 -4.51 -0.78
N ARG A 32 -7.62 -5.37 0.25
CA ARG A 32 -8.86 -5.93 0.79
C ARG A 32 -9.79 -4.85 1.36
N TYR A 33 -9.24 -3.89 2.07
CA TYR A 33 -10.00 -2.79 2.65
C TYR A 33 -10.59 -1.89 1.55
N TYR A 34 -9.80 -1.56 0.51
CA TYR A 34 -10.27 -0.75 -0.61
C TYR A 34 -11.34 -1.48 -1.43
N GLN A 35 -11.19 -2.79 -1.64
CA GLN A 35 -12.25 -3.61 -2.24
C GLN A 35 -13.57 -3.43 -1.50
N SER A 36 -13.57 -3.53 -0.17
CA SER A 36 -14.80 -3.36 0.61
C SER A 36 -15.40 -1.95 0.51
N MET A 37 -14.57 -0.93 0.35
CA MET A 37 -15.05 0.44 0.14
C MET A 37 -15.70 0.60 -1.25
N VAL A 38 -15.10 0.01 -2.28
CA VAL A 38 -15.63 0.00 -3.65
C VAL A 38 -16.98 -0.72 -3.69
N ASP A 39 -17.08 -1.88 -3.04
CA ASP A 39 -18.32 -2.66 -2.99
C ASP A 39 -19.44 -1.88 -2.26
N MET A 40 -19.13 -1.29 -1.11
CA MET A 40 -20.08 -0.46 -0.35
C MET A 40 -20.54 0.79 -1.10
N ASP A 41 -19.68 1.36 -1.96
CA ASP A 41 -20.03 2.53 -2.79
C ASP A 41 -20.80 2.12 -4.06
N SER A 42 -20.67 0.88 -4.49
CA SER A 42 -21.27 0.36 -5.71
C SER A 42 -22.66 -0.20 -5.50
N LEU A 43 -22.99 -0.69 -4.29
CA LEU A 43 -24.29 -1.31 -3.98
C LEU A 43 -25.10 -0.42 -3.04
N LEU A 44 -26.24 0.07 -3.52
CA LEU A 44 -27.16 0.86 -2.70
C LEU A 44 -28.09 -0.03 -1.86
N LYS A 45 -28.63 0.53 -0.78
CA LYS A 45 -29.58 -0.19 0.07
C LYS A 45 -30.79 -0.69 -0.72
N GLY A 46 -31.00 -2.02 -0.70
CA GLY A 46 -32.13 -2.68 -1.35
C GLY A 46 -31.83 -3.18 -2.77
N GLN A 47 -30.62 -2.96 -3.27
CA GLN A 47 -30.16 -3.57 -4.54
C GLN A 47 -29.75 -5.03 -4.33
N ASP A 48 -29.83 -5.84 -5.40
CA ASP A 48 -29.36 -7.22 -5.42
C ASP A 48 -27.84 -7.30 -5.55
N TYR A 49 -27.22 -8.34 -4.99
CA TYR A 49 -25.77 -8.55 -5.11
C TYR A 49 -25.30 -8.76 -6.56
N SER A 50 -26.18 -9.22 -7.44
CA SER A 50 -25.91 -9.36 -8.87
C SER A 50 -25.67 -8.02 -9.59
N GLU A 51 -25.99 -6.89 -8.94
CA GLU A 51 -25.74 -5.54 -9.44
C GLU A 51 -24.34 -5.02 -9.09
N LEU A 52 -23.54 -5.78 -8.29
CA LEU A 52 -22.13 -5.46 -8.07
C LEU A 52 -21.39 -5.54 -9.40
N LYS A 53 -20.58 -4.52 -9.67
CA LYS A 53 -19.81 -4.42 -10.89
C LYS A 53 -18.48 -5.16 -10.77
N GLU A 54 -17.96 -5.63 -11.89
CA GLU A 54 -16.58 -6.10 -11.95
C GLU A 54 -15.62 -5.02 -11.42
N SER A 55 -14.78 -5.36 -10.45
CA SER A 55 -13.93 -4.41 -9.73
C SER A 55 -12.45 -4.75 -9.84
N PHE A 56 -11.66 -3.71 -10.05
CA PHE A 56 -10.21 -3.79 -10.17
C PHE A 56 -9.57 -2.89 -9.13
N ILE A 57 -8.84 -3.49 -8.19
CA ILE A 57 -8.01 -2.76 -7.22
C ILE A 57 -6.56 -2.83 -7.70
N ILE A 58 -6.03 -1.71 -8.17
CA ILE A 58 -4.76 -1.61 -8.87
C ILE A 58 -3.78 -0.80 -8.03
N PHE A 59 -2.64 -1.39 -7.69
CA PHE A 59 -1.55 -0.69 -7.03
C PHE A 59 -0.34 -0.61 -7.95
N ILE A 60 0.23 0.58 -8.11
CA ILE A 60 1.45 0.83 -8.87
C ILE A 60 2.56 1.11 -7.86
N CYS A 61 3.42 0.12 -7.63
CA CYS A 61 4.46 0.18 -6.62
C CYS A 61 5.82 0.59 -7.20
N GLN A 62 6.55 1.47 -6.49
CA GLN A 62 7.94 1.80 -6.82
C GLN A 62 8.96 0.78 -6.26
N TYR A 63 8.49 -0.35 -5.78
CA TYR A 63 9.23 -1.48 -5.24
C TYR A 63 8.56 -2.79 -5.64
N ASP A 64 9.26 -3.91 -5.48
CA ASP A 64 8.68 -5.24 -5.68
C ASP A 64 7.99 -5.71 -4.38
N ALA A 65 6.67 -5.80 -4.39
CA ALA A 65 5.89 -6.13 -3.21
C ALA A 65 6.01 -7.60 -2.76
N PHE A 66 6.47 -8.49 -3.66
CA PHE A 66 6.59 -9.94 -3.42
C PHE A 66 7.99 -10.49 -3.65
N GLU A 67 8.94 -9.64 -4.09
CA GLU A 67 10.35 -10.00 -4.33
C GLU A 67 10.55 -11.11 -5.39
N GLU A 68 9.55 -11.35 -6.24
CA GLU A 68 9.60 -12.37 -7.32
C GLU A 68 10.10 -11.79 -8.65
N GLY A 69 10.33 -10.49 -8.72
CA GLY A 69 10.86 -9.80 -9.88
C GLY A 69 9.93 -9.74 -11.10
N LEU A 70 8.62 -9.93 -10.90
CA LEU A 70 7.62 -9.80 -11.97
C LEU A 70 7.22 -8.33 -12.15
N PRO A 71 6.89 -7.88 -13.38
CA PRO A 71 6.42 -6.53 -13.65
C PRO A 71 4.95 -6.33 -13.21
N CYS A 72 4.18 -7.41 -13.16
CA CYS A 72 2.78 -7.41 -12.80
C CYS A 72 2.41 -8.67 -12.03
N TYR A 73 1.65 -8.51 -10.95
CA TYR A 73 1.04 -9.58 -10.17
C TYR A 73 -0.46 -9.43 -10.21
N THR A 74 -1.15 -10.45 -10.71
CA THR A 74 -2.62 -10.48 -10.78
C THR A 74 -3.15 -11.55 -9.85
N PHE A 75 -4.09 -11.18 -8.98
CA PHE A 75 -4.70 -12.06 -8.01
C PHE A 75 -6.20 -12.14 -8.23
N LYS A 76 -6.70 -13.38 -8.21
CA LYS A 76 -8.11 -13.74 -8.24
C LYS A 76 -8.37 -14.81 -7.16
N ASN A 77 -9.62 -14.99 -6.79
CA ASN A 77 -10.00 -15.99 -5.80
C ASN A 77 -10.14 -17.36 -6.46
N LEU A 78 -9.27 -18.30 -6.05
CA LEU A 78 -9.22 -19.66 -6.59
C LEU A 78 -9.55 -20.69 -5.51
N CYS A 79 -10.14 -21.82 -5.93
CA CYS A 79 -10.36 -22.97 -5.05
C CYS A 79 -9.00 -23.64 -4.72
N LEU A 80 -8.70 -23.81 -3.43
CA LEU A 80 -7.43 -24.44 -3.00
C LEU A 80 -7.33 -25.91 -3.41
N GLN A 81 -8.45 -26.62 -3.45
CA GLN A 81 -8.53 -28.03 -3.83
C GLN A 81 -8.39 -28.24 -5.35
N ASN A 82 -8.82 -27.27 -6.14
CA ASN A 82 -8.67 -27.27 -7.58
C ASN A 82 -8.36 -25.84 -8.09
N LYS A 83 -7.10 -25.55 -8.31
CA LYS A 83 -6.63 -24.22 -8.72
C LYS A 83 -7.12 -23.77 -10.12
N ASN A 84 -7.73 -24.67 -10.90
CA ASN A 84 -8.38 -24.30 -12.16
C ASN A 84 -9.81 -23.80 -11.98
N THR A 85 -10.36 -23.86 -10.76
CA THR A 85 -11.70 -23.38 -10.43
C THR A 85 -11.58 -21.99 -9.81
N GLU A 86 -11.99 -20.97 -10.55
CA GLU A 86 -12.10 -19.59 -10.08
C GLU A 86 -13.45 -19.39 -9.36
N LEU A 87 -13.48 -18.55 -8.30
CA LEU A 87 -14.71 -18.21 -7.59
C LEU A 87 -15.68 -17.38 -8.45
N CYS A 88 -15.16 -16.68 -9.45
CA CYS A 88 -15.91 -15.82 -10.36
C CYS A 88 -16.70 -14.71 -9.63
N ASP A 89 -16.12 -14.15 -8.60
CA ASP A 89 -16.69 -13.06 -7.80
C ASP A 89 -16.46 -11.67 -8.41
N GLU A 90 -15.94 -11.64 -9.65
CA GLU A 90 -15.68 -10.42 -10.43
C GLU A 90 -14.77 -9.41 -9.72
N THR A 91 -13.93 -9.89 -8.78
CA THR A 91 -12.91 -9.07 -8.14
C THR A 91 -11.51 -9.42 -8.64
N THR A 92 -10.76 -8.42 -9.07
CA THR A 92 -9.37 -8.59 -9.52
C THR A 92 -8.46 -7.60 -8.80
N LYS A 93 -7.37 -8.10 -8.24
CA LYS A 93 -6.33 -7.28 -7.64
C LYS A 93 -5.08 -7.32 -8.50
N ILE A 94 -4.56 -6.13 -8.86
CA ILE A 94 -3.39 -6.00 -9.73
C ILE A 94 -2.33 -5.17 -9.01
N ILE A 95 -1.10 -5.66 -8.99
CA ILE A 95 0.03 -4.94 -8.44
C ILE A 95 1.09 -4.84 -9.53
N PHE A 96 1.35 -3.62 -9.98
CA PHE A 96 2.43 -3.32 -10.88
C PHE A 96 3.71 -2.99 -10.11
N ASN A 97 4.81 -3.59 -10.54
CA ASN A 97 6.15 -3.35 -10.02
C ASN A 97 6.94 -2.49 -11.01
N SER A 98 7.08 -1.20 -10.73
CA SER A 98 7.79 -0.29 -11.64
C SER A 98 9.30 -0.54 -11.70
N THR A 99 9.87 -1.34 -10.78
CA THR A 99 11.30 -1.69 -10.84
C THR A 99 11.60 -2.72 -11.92
N ALA A 100 10.59 -3.50 -12.33
CA ALA A 100 10.70 -4.54 -13.35
C ALA A 100 10.07 -4.12 -14.70
N TYR A 101 9.95 -2.82 -14.98
CA TYR A 101 9.32 -2.28 -16.20
C TYR A 101 9.88 -2.88 -17.50
N ASN A 102 11.17 -3.22 -17.52
CA ASN A 102 11.85 -3.80 -18.67
C ASN A 102 11.46 -5.25 -18.98
N LYS A 103 10.77 -5.92 -18.08
CA LYS A 103 10.22 -7.28 -18.25
C LYS A 103 8.77 -7.27 -18.74
N GLU A 104 8.11 -6.10 -18.73
CA GLU A 104 6.73 -5.96 -19.20
C GLU A 104 6.67 -6.06 -20.73
N LYS A 105 5.77 -6.91 -21.23
CA LYS A 105 5.62 -7.19 -22.66
C LYS A 105 4.80 -6.15 -23.40
N ASN A 106 3.83 -5.55 -22.70
CA ASN A 106 3.04 -4.45 -23.25
C ASN A 106 3.88 -3.18 -23.22
N LEU A 107 4.20 -2.64 -24.39
CA LEU A 107 5.10 -1.49 -24.54
C LEU A 107 4.57 -0.22 -23.86
N GLU A 108 3.27 0.02 -23.89
CA GLU A 108 2.67 1.20 -23.24
C GLU A 108 2.70 1.08 -21.71
N ILE A 109 2.39 -0.11 -21.18
CA ILE A 109 2.51 -0.38 -19.74
C ILE A 109 3.98 -0.29 -19.31
N SER A 110 4.90 -0.87 -20.08
CA SER A 110 6.34 -0.77 -19.81
C SER A 110 6.81 0.68 -19.77
N ALA A 111 6.44 1.50 -20.76
CA ALA A 111 6.76 2.93 -20.80
C ALA A 111 6.18 3.69 -19.61
N PHE A 112 4.94 3.39 -19.23
CA PHE A 112 4.30 3.99 -18.07
C PHE A 112 5.00 3.61 -16.76
N LEU A 113 5.28 2.33 -16.53
CA LEU A 113 6.02 1.88 -15.34
C LEU A 113 7.42 2.48 -15.27
N LYS A 114 8.10 2.59 -16.43
CA LYS A 114 9.39 3.29 -16.53
C LYS A 114 9.25 4.76 -16.13
N TYR A 115 8.23 5.44 -16.62
CA TYR A 115 7.97 6.83 -16.25
C TYR A 115 7.71 6.97 -14.73
N ILE A 116 6.91 6.09 -14.13
CA ILE A 116 6.69 6.07 -12.67
C ILE A 116 8.02 5.95 -11.92
N LYS A 117 8.94 5.08 -12.39
CA LYS A 117 10.23 4.83 -11.75
C LYS A 117 11.25 5.95 -11.96
N THR A 118 11.37 6.43 -13.20
CA THR A 118 12.48 7.31 -13.63
C THR A 118 12.09 8.78 -13.82
N LYS A 119 10.78 9.06 -13.91
CA LYS A 119 10.22 10.37 -14.29
C LYS A 119 10.61 10.83 -15.69
N VAL A 120 11.11 9.93 -16.53
CA VAL A 120 11.48 10.22 -17.92
C VAL A 120 10.41 9.64 -18.85
N PRO A 121 9.65 10.48 -19.57
CA PRO A 121 8.65 10.03 -20.52
C PRO A 121 9.32 9.35 -21.72
N THR A 122 8.69 8.30 -22.26
CA THR A 122 9.21 7.50 -23.37
C THR A 122 8.12 7.03 -24.33
N SER A 123 6.88 7.47 -24.17
CA SER A 123 5.75 7.20 -25.08
C SER A 123 4.85 8.42 -25.15
N ASN A 124 3.97 8.46 -26.16
CA ASN A 124 3.00 9.55 -26.32
C ASN A 124 2.10 9.72 -25.06
N LEU A 125 1.71 8.61 -24.44
CA LEU A 125 0.94 8.64 -23.19
C LEU A 125 1.75 9.29 -22.05
N THR A 126 2.98 8.86 -21.86
CA THR A 126 3.84 9.39 -20.80
C THR A 126 4.28 10.83 -21.04
N ASP A 127 4.44 11.27 -22.31
CA ASP A 127 4.66 12.67 -22.66
C ASP A 127 3.46 13.55 -22.26
N LYS A 128 2.25 13.09 -22.59
CA LYS A 128 1.01 13.80 -22.18
C LYS A 128 0.90 13.92 -20.67
N ILE A 129 1.13 12.80 -19.95
CA ILE A 129 1.09 12.80 -18.47
C ILE A 129 2.14 13.76 -17.91
N ASN A 130 3.37 13.72 -18.45
CA ASN A 130 4.44 14.60 -18.00
C ASN A 130 4.11 16.09 -18.21
N ASN A 131 3.57 16.43 -19.36
CA ASN A 131 3.15 17.82 -19.64
C ASN A 131 2.08 18.28 -18.67
N MET A 132 1.06 17.45 -18.41
CA MET A 132 0.02 17.76 -17.41
C MET A 132 0.61 17.92 -16.00
N VAL A 133 1.59 17.10 -15.62
CA VAL A 133 2.28 17.20 -14.33
C VAL A 133 3.07 18.51 -14.23
N GLU A 134 3.79 18.90 -15.28
CA GLU A 134 4.55 20.17 -15.28
C GLU A 134 3.60 21.38 -15.22
N GLU A 135 2.51 21.40 -15.99
CA GLU A 135 1.48 22.44 -15.90
C GLU A 135 0.89 22.56 -14.49
N GLN A 136 0.64 21.43 -13.79
CA GLN A 136 0.12 21.45 -12.42
C GLN A 136 1.18 21.94 -11.41
N LYS A 137 2.45 21.69 -11.63
CA LYS A 137 3.52 22.21 -10.79
C LYS A 137 3.66 23.73 -10.86
N GLU A 138 3.33 24.33 -12.00
CA GLU A 138 3.32 25.79 -12.20
C GLU A 138 2.06 26.45 -11.61
N ASN A 139 1.03 25.67 -11.29
CA ASN A 139 -0.21 26.19 -10.72
C ASN A 139 -0.02 26.47 -9.22
N ASP A 140 -0.01 27.76 -8.85
CA ASP A 140 0.21 28.21 -7.46
C ASP A 140 -0.81 27.64 -6.47
N LYS A 141 -2.05 27.47 -6.86
CA LYS A 141 -3.10 26.90 -6.02
C LYS A 141 -2.81 25.42 -5.72
N PHE A 142 -2.53 24.64 -6.76
CA PHE A 142 -2.19 23.23 -6.60
C PHE A 142 -0.89 23.04 -5.79
N ARG A 143 0.11 23.89 -6.04
CA ARG A 143 1.37 23.88 -5.29
C ARG A 143 1.14 24.16 -3.80
N THR A 144 0.27 25.12 -3.48
CA THR A 144 -0.07 25.45 -2.08
C THR A 144 -0.82 24.30 -1.40
N GLU A 145 -1.79 23.69 -2.06
CA GLU A 145 -2.52 22.53 -1.56
C GLU A 145 -1.59 21.32 -1.35
N TYR A 146 -0.73 21.03 -2.31
CA TYR A 146 0.26 19.95 -2.22
C TYR A 146 1.25 20.16 -1.07
N LEU A 147 1.74 21.38 -0.88
CA LEU A 147 2.64 21.72 0.23
C LEU A 147 1.94 21.58 1.58
N SER A 148 0.68 22.00 1.69
CA SER A 148 -0.09 21.88 2.93
C SER A 148 -0.37 20.40 3.30
N MET A 149 -0.68 19.55 2.34
CA MET A 149 -0.84 18.12 2.53
C MET A 149 0.47 17.45 2.99
N ASN A 150 1.58 17.76 2.33
CA ASN A 150 2.89 17.22 2.70
C ASN A 150 3.34 17.64 4.10
N LEU A 151 3.07 18.87 4.51
CA LEU A 151 3.36 19.33 5.88
C LEU A 151 2.56 18.57 6.91
N HIS A 152 1.27 18.35 6.65
CA HIS A 152 0.40 17.57 7.52
C HIS A 152 0.86 16.11 7.67
N ASP A 153 1.18 15.45 6.55
CA ASP A 153 1.69 14.08 6.56
C ASP A 153 3.04 13.94 7.29
N ARG A 154 3.92 14.94 7.11
CA ARG A 154 5.19 14.99 7.85
C ARG A 154 4.99 15.18 9.35
N ASP A 155 4.03 15.99 9.76
CA ASP A 155 3.72 16.21 11.17
C ASP A 155 3.13 14.95 11.81
N ILE A 156 2.23 14.23 11.12
CA ILE A 156 1.70 12.94 11.56
C ILE A 156 2.83 11.92 11.70
N THR A 157 3.68 11.80 10.68
CA THR A 157 4.82 10.87 10.69
C THR A 157 5.79 11.18 11.81
N ARG A 158 6.07 12.46 12.06
CA ARG A 158 6.96 12.90 13.14
C ARG A 158 6.38 12.61 14.51
N LYS A 159 5.08 12.83 14.70
CA LYS A 159 4.38 12.49 15.95
C LYS A 159 4.43 10.99 16.21
N ALA A 160 4.03 10.17 15.23
CA ALA A 160 4.05 8.72 15.36
C ALA A 160 5.47 8.17 15.63
N PHE A 161 6.50 8.74 15.02
CA PHE A 161 7.90 8.38 15.29
C PHE A 161 8.31 8.74 16.72
N THR A 162 7.92 9.92 17.22
CA THR A 162 8.24 10.36 18.58
C THR A 162 7.55 9.48 19.62
N GLU A 163 6.25 9.24 19.45
CA GLU A 163 5.46 8.37 20.30
C GLU A 163 6.00 6.94 20.34
N GLY A 164 6.27 6.34 19.17
CA GLY A 164 6.83 5.00 19.08
C GLY A 164 8.24 4.88 19.69
N ARG A 165 9.05 5.95 19.62
CA ARG A 165 10.36 6.00 20.28
C ARG A 165 10.22 6.06 21.81
N GLU A 166 9.30 6.87 22.32
CA GLU A 166 9.04 7.01 23.76
C GLU A 166 8.52 5.68 24.32
N GLU A 167 7.54 5.06 23.67
CA GLU A 167 7.04 3.74 24.04
C GLU A 167 8.14 2.66 24.01
N GLY A 168 8.99 2.66 23.00
CA GLY A 168 10.13 1.73 22.87
C GLY A 168 11.16 1.91 23.98
N ILE A 169 11.43 3.14 24.40
CA ILE A 169 12.33 3.42 25.54
C ILE A 169 11.69 2.93 26.85
N GLU A 170 10.43 3.20 27.09
CA GLU A 170 9.71 2.78 28.30
C GLU A 170 9.66 1.23 28.40
N GLN A 171 9.32 0.56 27.30
CA GLN A 171 9.35 -0.90 27.22
C GLN A 171 10.76 -1.46 27.47
N GLY A 172 11.79 -0.85 26.87
CA GLY A 172 13.19 -1.25 27.05
C GLY A 172 13.66 -1.11 28.48
N ILE A 173 13.31 -0.02 29.18
CA ILE A 173 13.61 0.20 30.60
C ILE A 173 12.91 -0.85 31.46
N SER A 174 11.62 -1.09 31.20
CA SER A 174 10.82 -2.09 31.95
C SER A 174 11.40 -3.50 31.80
N GLN A 175 11.67 -3.93 30.56
CA GLN A 175 12.27 -5.24 30.29
C GLN A 175 13.69 -5.38 30.87
N GLY A 176 14.50 -4.33 30.76
CA GLY A 176 15.85 -4.29 31.35
C GLY A 176 15.85 -4.41 32.85
N ALA A 177 14.90 -3.73 33.53
CA ALA A 177 14.74 -3.82 34.99
C ALA A 177 14.30 -5.23 35.41
N GLU A 178 13.41 -5.87 34.66
CA GLU A 178 12.97 -7.25 34.94
C GLU A 178 14.10 -8.28 34.74
N LEU A 179 14.84 -8.18 33.64
CA LEU A 179 16.00 -9.02 33.38
C LEU A 179 17.07 -8.88 34.48
N THR A 180 17.35 -7.65 34.92
CA THR A 180 18.31 -7.36 36.00
C THR A 180 17.87 -8.00 37.35
N LYS A 181 16.55 -7.91 37.67
CA LYS A 181 15.99 -8.58 38.86
C LYS A 181 16.19 -10.09 38.80
N ILE A 182 15.89 -10.71 37.63
CA ILE A 182 16.07 -12.16 37.44
C ILE A 182 17.54 -12.56 37.56
N GLU A 183 18.45 -11.79 36.96
CA GLU A 183 19.89 -12.08 37.03
C GLU A 183 20.44 -11.89 38.43
N THR A 184 20.02 -10.85 39.16
CA THR A 184 20.37 -10.61 40.55
C THR A 184 19.89 -11.77 41.45
N ALA A 185 18.65 -12.23 41.27
CA ALA A 185 18.07 -13.34 41.99
C ALA A 185 18.85 -14.65 41.72
N LYS A 186 19.21 -14.94 40.46
CA LYS A 186 20.04 -16.10 40.08
C LYS A 186 21.42 -16.07 40.74
N ASN A 187 22.04 -14.90 40.83
CA ASN A 187 23.34 -14.71 41.44
C ASN A 187 23.26 -14.86 42.95
N ALA A 188 22.22 -14.35 43.62
CA ALA A 188 21.97 -14.53 45.04
C ALA A 188 21.79 -16.01 45.41
N ILE A 189 21.04 -16.76 44.61
CA ILE A 189 20.88 -18.23 44.79
C ILE A 189 22.22 -18.95 44.65
N LYS A 190 23.03 -18.60 43.65
CA LYS A 190 24.38 -19.19 43.46
C LYS A 190 25.33 -18.91 44.66
N MET A 191 25.15 -17.78 45.32
CA MET A 191 25.93 -17.40 46.50
C MET A 191 25.39 -18.00 47.81
N GLY A 192 24.35 -18.84 47.74
CA GLY A 192 23.79 -19.51 48.93
C GLY A 192 22.95 -18.61 49.82
N LEU A 193 22.51 -17.47 49.34
CA LEU A 193 21.55 -16.58 50.05
C LEU A 193 20.15 -17.17 49.94
N SER A 194 19.56 -17.49 51.11
CA SER A 194 18.19 -18.00 51.22
C SER A 194 17.18 -16.92 50.86
N THR A 195 16.21 -17.25 50.00
CA THR A 195 14.99 -16.45 49.83
C THR A 195 14.12 -16.66 51.05
N GLN A 196 14.06 -15.68 51.98
CA GLN A 196 12.99 -15.57 52.97
C GLN A 196 11.79 -14.88 52.33
#